data_3bf6b3309a4e6d91a60ac87838aea23f
#
_entry.id   3bf6b3309a4e6d91a60ac87838aea23f
#
_cell.length_a   1.000
_cell.length_b   1.000
_cell.length_c   1.000
_cell.angle_alpha   90.00
_cell.angle_beta   90.00
_cell.angle_gamma   90.00
#
_symmetry.space_group_name_H-M   'P 1'
#
loop_
_entity.id
_entity.type
_entity.pdbx_description
1 polymer ?
#
loop_
_entity_poly.entity_id
_entity_poly.type
_entity_poly.pdbx_seq_one_letter_code
_entity_poly.pdbx_strand_id
1 'polypeptide(L)'
;MLRCGNARVEIVSTAGTGTFTFAAEWPRVTEVQPGSYVVMDSDYGSVQGLGFENALTVLVSVVSTQRANAAVVDAGYKTLSSDSGAPRPRGVDA
;
A
#
# COMPACT_ATOMS: atom_id res chain seq x y z
N MET A 1 -26.93 2.72 -18.97
CA MET A 1 -26.49 4.12 -18.89
C MET A 1 -26.91 4.68 -17.54
N LEU A 2 -25.98 5.26 -16.79
CA LEU A 2 -26.24 5.90 -15.50
C LEU A 2 -26.72 7.32 -15.71
N ARG A 3 -27.66 7.75 -14.84
CA ARG A 3 -28.14 9.12 -14.79
C ARG A 3 -28.15 9.62 -13.35
N CYS A 4 -27.69 10.83 -13.13
CA CYS A 4 -27.85 11.54 -11.88
C CYS A 4 -28.77 12.73 -12.16
N GLY A 5 -30.03 12.63 -11.74
CA GLY A 5 -31.06 13.58 -12.16
C GLY A 5 -31.22 13.55 -13.69
N ASN A 6 -31.09 14.69 -14.33
CA ASN A 6 -31.14 14.83 -15.80
C ASN A 6 -29.76 14.70 -16.48
N ALA A 7 -28.68 14.56 -15.73
CA ALA A 7 -27.33 14.46 -16.28
C ALA A 7 -27.02 13.04 -16.75
N ARG A 8 -26.36 12.93 -17.89
CA ARG A 8 -25.77 11.69 -18.38
C ARG A 8 -24.43 11.49 -17.68
N VAL A 9 -24.23 10.32 -17.07
CA VAL A 9 -22.96 9.94 -16.42
C VAL A 9 -22.23 8.97 -17.35
N GLU A 10 -21.10 9.37 -17.86
CA GLU A 10 -20.25 8.58 -18.76
C GLU A 10 -19.12 7.90 -18.02
N ILE A 11 -18.54 8.55 -17.02
CA ILE A 11 -17.44 8.04 -16.23
C ILE A 11 -17.91 7.83 -14.80
N VAL A 12 -17.70 6.63 -14.30
CA VAL A 12 -17.88 6.26 -12.89
C VAL A 12 -16.54 5.72 -12.41
N SER A 13 -15.79 6.59 -11.76
CA SER A 13 -14.44 6.32 -11.27
C SER A 13 -14.48 6.09 -9.77
N THR A 14 -13.83 5.04 -9.31
CA THR A 14 -13.82 4.66 -7.89
C THR A 14 -12.68 3.69 -7.57
N ALA A 15 -12.57 3.34 -6.30
CA ALA A 15 -11.66 2.38 -5.72
C ALA A 15 -10.17 2.81 -5.72
N GLY A 16 -9.47 2.31 -4.73
CA GLY A 16 -8.02 2.34 -4.59
C GLY A 16 -7.44 0.94 -4.63
N THR A 17 -6.15 0.80 -4.32
CA THR A 17 -5.41 -0.47 -4.39
C THR A 17 -6.07 -1.60 -3.60
N GLY A 18 -6.65 -1.31 -2.43
CA GLY A 18 -7.26 -2.35 -1.58
C GLY A 18 -8.64 -2.82 -2.02
N THR A 19 -9.29 -2.14 -2.97
CA THR A 19 -10.70 -2.39 -3.31
C THR A 19 -10.99 -2.47 -4.80
N PHE A 20 -9.98 -2.29 -5.66
CA PHE A 20 -10.20 -2.23 -7.10
C PHE A 20 -10.79 -3.52 -7.69
N THR A 21 -10.47 -4.68 -7.15
CA THR A 21 -11.00 -5.97 -7.59
C THR A 21 -12.52 -6.03 -7.47
N PHE A 22 -13.04 -5.59 -6.31
CA PHE A 22 -14.49 -5.53 -6.09
C PHE A 22 -15.17 -4.49 -6.98
N ALA A 23 -14.53 -3.33 -7.15
CA ALA A 23 -15.07 -2.27 -7.99
C ALA A 23 -15.09 -2.67 -9.48
N ALA A 24 -14.08 -3.39 -9.96
CA ALA A 24 -13.99 -3.85 -11.34
C ALA A 24 -15.09 -4.85 -11.73
N GLU A 25 -15.62 -5.58 -10.75
CA GLU A 25 -16.75 -6.49 -10.98
C GLU A 25 -18.10 -5.76 -11.10
N TRP A 26 -18.15 -4.49 -10.72
CA TRP A 26 -19.40 -3.74 -10.74
C TRP A 26 -19.70 -3.19 -12.13
N PRO A 27 -20.82 -3.58 -12.78
CA PRO A 27 -21.08 -3.28 -14.20
C PRO A 27 -21.17 -1.81 -14.57
N ARG A 28 -21.27 -0.93 -13.57
CA ARG A 28 -21.40 0.51 -13.77
C ARG A 28 -20.12 1.30 -13.51
N VAL A 29 -19.10 0.65 -12.98
CA VAL A 29 -17.78 1.24 -12.83
C VAL A 29 -17.10 1.19 -14.19
N THR A 30 -16.59 2.32 -14.63
CA THR A 30 -15.90 2.46 -15.91
C THR A 30 -14.41 2.69 -15.72
N GLU A 31 -13.99 3.06 -14.52
CA GLU A 31 -12.60 3.37 -14.18
C GLU A 31 -12.31 3.02 -12.73
N VAL A 32 -11.16 2.42 -12.46
CA VAL A 32 -10.61 2.22 -11.11
C VAL A 32 -9.31 3.00 -10.96
N GLN A 33 -9.04 3.52 -9.75
CA GLN A 33 -7.91 4.43 -9.48
C GLN A 33 -6.93 3.87 -8.44
N PRO A 34 -6.40 2.66 -8.57
CA PRO A 34 -5.37 2.16 -7.68
C PRO A 34 -4.07 2.95 -7.88
N GLY A 35 -3.46 3.40 -6.79
CA GLY A 35 -2.21 4.15 -6.80
C GLY A 35 -1.08 3.43 -6.06
N SER A 36 -1.34 3.00 -4.83
CA SER A 36 -0.32 2.41 -3.94
C SER A 36 0.28 1.10 -4.45
N TYR A 37 -0.38 0.38 -5.35
CA TYR A 37 0.12 -0.87 -5.94
C TYR A 37 1.47 -0.71 -6.64
N VAL A 38 1.80 0.50 -7.10
CA VAL A 38 3.04 0.79 -7.84
C VAL A 38 4.27 0.51 -6.98
N VAL A 39 4.20 0.81 -5.69
CA VAL A 39 5.29 0.62 -4.72
C VAL A 39 4.95 -0.44 -3.67
N MET A 40 3.67 -0.67 -3.44
CA MET A 40 3.10 -1.66 -2.53
C MET A 40 3.76 -1.64 -1.16
N ASP A 41 3.24 -0.84 -0.26
CA ASP A 41 3.72 -0.75 1.11
C ASP A 41 3.28 -1.96 1.97
N SER A 42 3.77 -2.01 3.21
CA SER A 42 3.48 -3.12 4.13
C SER A 42 2.04 -3.16 4.62
N ASP A 43 1.33 -2.03 4.60
CA ASP A 43 -0.07 -1.95 5.01
C ASP A 43 -0.96 -2.57 3.93
N TYR A 44 -0.85 -2.10 2.69
CA TYR A 44 -1.54 -2.72 1.56
C TYR A 44 -1.08 -4.16 1.29
N GLY A 45 0.17 -4.49 1.57
CA GLY A 45 0.70 -5.86 1.47
C GLY A 45 0.03 -6.85 2.43
N SER A 46 -0.64 -6.36 3.48
CA SER A 46 -1.45 -7.18 4.38
C SER A 46 -2.84 -7.53 3.86
N VAL A 47 -3.32 -6.84 2.82
CA VAL A 47 -4.64 -7.07 2.21
C VAL A 47 -4.59 -8.33 1.35
N GLN A 48 -5.40 -9.31 1.73
CA GLN A 48 -5.44 -10.58 1.02
C GLN A 48 -5.98 -10.44 -0.41
N GLY A 49 -5.40 -11.19 -1.32
CA GLY A 49 -5.89 -11.32 -2.70
C GLY A 49 -5.41 -10.25 -3.68
N LEU A 50 -4.56 -9.30 -3.25
CA LEU A 50 -4.06 -8.26 -4.16
C LEU A 50 -2.98 -8.76 -5.13
N GLY A 51 -2.14 -9.72 -4.73
CA GLY A 51 -1.13 -10.35 -5.58
C GLY A 51 0.04 -9.42 -6.00
N PHE A 52 0.19 -8.26 -5.37
CA PHE A 52 1.28 -7.33 -5.64
C PHE A 52 2.41 -7.51 -4.61
N GLU A 53 3.64 -7.28 -5.04
CA GLU A 53 4.83 -7.36 -4.20
C GLU A 53 5.33 -5.97 -3.80
N ASN A 54 5.93 -5.86 -2.60
CA ASN A 54 6.58 -4.63 -2.17
C ASN A 54 7.78 -4.32 -3.09
N ALA A 55 7.74 -3.17 -3.73
CA ALA A 55 8.78 -2.69 -4.64
C ALA A 55 9.66 -1.60 -4.00
N LEU A 56 9.11 -0.81 -3.06
CA LEU A 56 9.86 0.24 -2.38
C LEU A 56 10.42 -0.28 -1.07
N THR A 57 11.73 -0.19 -0.92
CA THR A 57 12.45 -0.47 0.33
C THR A 57 13.47 0.61 0.62
N VAL A 58 13.83 0.77 1.88
CA VAL A 58 14.89 1.67 2.31
C VAL A 58 16.04 0.84 2.83
N LEU A 59 17.21 1.01 2.23
CA LEU A 59 18.44 0.39 2.72
C LEU A 59 18.88 1.08 4.00
N VAL A 60 19.17 0.29 5.02
CA VAL A 60 19.61 0.77 6.33
C VAL A 60 20.88 0.07 6.76
N SER A 61 21.69 0.75 7.58
CA SER A 61 22.87 0.19 8.20
C SER A 61 22.65 -0.06 9.68
N VAL A 62 23.14 -1.18 10.19
CA VAL A 62 23.14 -1.44 11.63
C VAL A 62 24.23 -0.60 12.28
N VAL A 63 23.86 0.25 13.21
CA VAL A 63 24.78 1.15 13.93
C VAL A 63 25.08 0.69 15.34
N SER A 64 24.28 -0.20 15.92
CA SER A 64 24.54 -0.78 17.25
C SER A 64 23.80 -2.11 17.45
N THR A 65 24.45 -3.04 18.14
CA THR A 65 23.89 -4.34 18.56
C THR A 65 24.08 -4.61 20.06
N GLN A 66 24.22 -3.57 20.87
CA GLN A 66 24.54 -3.71 22.29
C GLN A 66 23.39 -4.32 23.13
N ARG A 67 22.18 -4.36 22.63
CA ARG A 67 21.05 -5.00 23.30
C ARG A 67 20.83 -6.39 22.77
N ALA A 68 20.58 -7.34 23.68
CA ALA A 68 20.19 -8.68 23.28
C ALA A 68 18.88 -8.63 22.46
N ASN A 69 18.86 -9.35 21.36
CA ASN A 69 17.71 -9.47 20.46
C ASN A 69 17.22 -8.13 19.86
N ALA A 70 18.11 -7.14 19.75
CA ALA A 70 17.77 -5.86 19.12
C ALA A 70 18.98 -5.29 18.38
N ALA A 71 18.72 -4.69 17.24
CA ALA A 71 19.68 -3.90 16.49
C ALA A 71 19.15 -2.47 16.30
N VAL A 72 20.02 -1.49 16.41
CA VAL A 72 19.73 -0.11 16.09
C VAL A 72 20.21 0.17 14.67
N VAL A 73 19.36 0.77 13.87
CA VAL A 73 19.66 1.14 12.48
C VAL A 73 19.67 2.67 12.31
N ASP A 74 20.27 3.15 11.25
CA ASP A 74 20.39 4.56 10.93
C ASP A 74 19.12 5.19 10.31
N ALA A 75 18.04 4.44 10.18
CA ALA A 75 16.75 4.91 9.73
C ALA A 75 15.77 5.09 10.90
N GLY A 76 15.02 6.20 10.88
CA GLY A 76 14.00 6.52 11.87
C GLY A 76 12.82 7.27 11.25
N TYR A 77 12.02 7.94 12.07
CA TYR A 77 10.81 8.66 11.65
C TYR A 77 11.01 9.75 10.58
N LYS A 78 12.24 10.22 10.40
CA LYS A 78 12.56 11.16 9.31
C LYS A 78 12.79 10.47 7.97
N THR A 79 13.04 9.17 7.98
CA THR A 79 13.33 8.37 6.79
C THR A 79 12.08 7.63 6.32
N LEU A 80 11.29 7.12 7.26
CA LEU A 80 10.12 6.29 7.01
C LEU A 80 8.93 6.85 7.80
N SER A 81 7.77 6.99 7.14
CA SER A 81 6.53 7.30 7.83
C SER A 81 6.07 6.10 8.67
N SER A 82 5.39 6.41 9.77
CA SER A 82 4.72 5.45 10.64
C SER A 82 3.20 5.67 10.70
N ASP A 83 2.65 6.46 9.78
CA ASP A 83 1.22 6.83 9.78
C ASP A 83 0.31 5.60 9.64
N SER A 84 0.74 4.59 8.89
CA SER A 84 0.04 3.31 8.72
C SER A 84 0.68 2.16 9.52
N GLY A 85 1.52 2.47 10.49
CA GLY A 85 2.19 1.47 11.33
C GLY A 85 3.71 1.54 11.28
N ALA A 86 4.35 0.66 12.05
CA ALA A 86 5.81 0.61 12.10
C ALA A 86 6.41 0.00 10.83
N PRO A 87 7.57 0.49 10.37
CA PRO A 87 8.32 -0.14 9.29
C PRO A 87 8.64 -1.59 9.62
N ARG A 88 8.65 -2.45 8.61
CA ARG A 88 8.97 -3.86 8.76
C ARG A 88 10.32 -4.19 8.13
N PRO A 89 11.20 -4.92 8.81
CA PRO A 89 12.44 -5.38 8.20
C PRO A 89 12.16 -6.38 7.08
N ARG A 90 12.99 -6.36 6.04
CA ARG A 90 12.94 -7.31 4.93
C ARG A 90 14.26 -8.08 4.88
N GLY A 91 14.18 -9.39 4.70
CA GLY A 91 15.37 -10.25 4.58
C GLY A 91 16.04 -10.63 5.91
N VAL A 92 15.35 -10.40 7.02
CA VAL A 92 15.74 -10.92 8.34
C VAL A 92 14.56 -11.67 8.94
N ASP A 93 14.85 -12.84 9.49
CA ASP A 93 13.87 -13.58 10.29
C ASP A 93 13.78 -12.88 11.65
N ALA A 94 12.58 -12.40 11.98
CA ALA A 94 12.30 -11.68 13.23
C ALA A 94 11.83 -12.66 14.32
#